data_9e772d6e5dc313f54a32c01bdd506ddf
#
_entry.id   9e772d6e5dc313f54a32c01bdd506ddf
#
_cell.length_a   1.000
_cell.length_b   1.000
_cell.length_c   1.000
_cell.angle_alpha   90.00
_cell.angle_beta   90.00
_cell.angle_gamma   90.00
#
_symmetry.space_group_name_H-M   'P 1'
#
loop_
_entity.id
_entity.type
_entity.pdbx_description
1 polymer ?
#
loop_
_entity_poly.entity_id
_entity_poly.type
_entity_poly.pdbx_seq_one_letter_code
_entity_poly.pdbx_strand_id
1 'polypeptide(L)'
;NETEGLIDIFGGLEDIGAKLIRCVGNPEERFGEDALRIMRAIRFSAQLGYEIHEDTEAAIRKLAPTLQKISAERIQVELTKLLISPHPDTLRDAYDMGVTKVILPEFDAMMETPQKHKHHKYNVGEHTLHALIEIAPEKNLRYAMLLHDIGKPETLTVDEDGTTHFHGHPAVGEEMARRILRRLRFDNDTVAVVT
;
A
#
# COMPACT_ATOMS: atom_id res chain seq x y z
N ASN A 1 10.27 19.05 27.20
CA ASN A 1 10.89 19.50 28.44
C ASN A 1 9.78 19.75 29.45
N GLU A 2 9.76 19.07 30.61
CA GLU A 2 8.65 19.15 31.58
C GLU A 2 8.47 20.55 32.18
N THR A 3 9.47 21.42 32.05
CA THR A 3 9.47 22.77 32.61
C THR A 3 9.05 23.87 31.64
N GLU A 4 9.05 23.64 30.33
CA GLU A 4 8.76 24.65 29.29
C GLU A 4 7.43 24.47 28.57
N GLY A 5 6.72 23.40 28.88
CA GLY A 5 5.48 23.05 28.19
C GLY A 5 5.68 22.54 26.74
N LEU A 6 4.60 22.44 26.01
CA LEU A 6 4.60 22.04 24.59
C LEU A 6 4.96 23.25 23.71
N ILE A 7 6.01 23.11 22.91
CA ILE A 7 6.40 24.11 21.90
C ILE A 7 6.04 23.56 20.53
N ASP A 8 5.11 24.22 19.84
CA ASP A 8 4.67 23.86 18.48
C ASP A 8 5.03 24.97 17.49
N ILE A 9 6.21 24.84 16.88
CA ILE A 9 6.71 25.81 15.91
C ILE A 9 6.29 25.51 14.47
N PHE A 10 5.64 24.36 14.23
CA PHE A 10 5.24 23.92 12.89
C PHE A 10 3.73 23.76 12.71
N GLY A 11 2.92 24.13 13.71
CA GLY A 11 1.46 24.00 13.64
C GLY A 11 0.95 22.56 13.76
N GLY A 12 1.73 21.67 14.40
CA GLY A 12 1.36 20.26 14.55
C GLY A 12 0.08 20.03 15.36
N LEU A 13 -0.22 20.93 16.34
CA LEU A 13 -1.47 20.86 17.08
C LEU A 13 -2.70 21.16 16.21
N GLU A 14 -2.56 22.13 15.29
CA GLU A 14 -3.60 22.45 14.32
C GLU A 14 -3.82 21.28 13.36
N ASP A 15 -2.74 20.70 12.82
CA ASP A 15 -2.80 19.53 11.95
C ASP A 15 -3.42 18.31 12.65
N ILE A 16 -3.11 18.08 13.93
CA ILE A 16 -3.77 17.03 14.73
C ILE A 16 -5.27 17.30 14.86
N GLY A 17 -5.64 18.55 15.15
CA GLY A 17 -7.05 18.96 15.25
C GLY A 17 -7.81 18.80 13.92
N ALA A 18 -7.14 19.08 12.82
CA ALA A 18 -7.66 18.91 11.46
C ALA A 18 -7.53 17.48 10.92
N LYS A 19 -6.91 16.56 11.66
CA LYS A 19 -6.60 15.18 11.21
C LYS A 19 -5.81 15.13 9.91
N LEU A 20 -4.74 15.91 9.83
CA LEU A 20 -3.88 16.02 8.66
C LEU A 20 -2.47 15.47 8.92
N ILE A 21 -1.92 14.80 7.92
CA ILE A 21 -0.50 14.43 7.82
C ILE A 21 0.19 15.43 6.91
N ARG A 22 0.93 16.33 7.50
CA ARG A 22 1.71 17.36 6.77
C ARG A 22 3.20 17.13 6.92
N CYS A 23 3.93 17.24 5.82
CA CYS A 23 5.39 17.22 5.86
C CYS A 23 5.91 18.52 6.49
N VAL A 24 6.80 18.41 7.48
CA VAL A 24 7.44 19.56 8.10
C VAL A 24 8.44 20.20 7.12
N GLY A 25 8.29 21.51 6.87
CA GLY A 25 9.10 22.26 5.91
C GLY A 25 8.68 22.01 4.46
N ASN A 26 9.61 22.13 3.52
CA ASN A 26 9.32 21.88 2.10
C ASN A 26 9.24 20.37 1.82
N PRO A 27 8.09 19.83 1.39
CA PRO A 27 7.94 18.39 1.17
C PRO A 27 8.89 17.83 0.10
N GLU A 28 9.13 18.56 -0.98
CA GLU A 28 10.02 18.08 -2.05
C GLU A 28 11.47 17.94 -1.58
N GLU A 29 11.96 18.90 -0.80
CA GLU A 29 13.29 18.84 -0.21
C GLU A 29 13.40 17.68 0.77
N ARG A 30 12.41 17.53 1.65
CA ARG A 30 12.40 16.49 2.69
C ARG A 30 12.32 15.08 2.10
N PHE A 31 11.53 14.87 1.04
CA PHE A 31 11.47 13.59 0.34
C PHE A 31 12.70 13.35 -0.54
N GLY A 32 13.31 14.43 -1.05
CA GLY A 32 14.59 14.36 -1.76
C GLY A 32 15.76 13.89 -0.87
N GLU A 33 15.77 14.29 0.42
CA GLU A 33 16.77 13.83 1.39
C GLU A 33 16.64 12.34 1.74
N ASP A 34 15.43 11.85 1.94
CA ASP A 34 15.12 10.44 2.21
C ASP A 34 13.71 10.11 1.68
N ALA A 35 13.67 9.43 0.54
CA ALA A 35 12.43 9.03 -0.11
C ALA A 35 11.56 8.09 0.74
N LEU A 36 12.13 7.38 1.74
CA LEU A 36 11.31 6.56 2.65
C LEU A 36 10.29 7.38 3.44
N ARG A 37 10.50 8.68 3.58
CA ARG A 37 9.53 9.59 4.21
C ARG A 37 8.18 9.58 3.48
N ILE A 38 8.15 9.29 2.17
CA ILE A 38 6.93 9.07 1.39
C ILE A 38 6.13 7.90 1.99
N MET A 39 6.76 6.74 2.15
CA MET A 39 6.11 5.57 2.76
C MET A 39 5.67 5.84 4.20
N ARG A 40 6.45 6.62 4.94
CA ARG A 40 6.11 6.99 6.32
C ARG A 40 4.88 7.89 6.39
N ALA A 41 4.72 8.85 5.46
CA ALA A 41 3.54 9.70 5.41
C ALA A 41 2.27 8.88 5.20
N ILE A 42 2.27 7.97 4.21
CA ILE A 42 1.15 7.07 3.91
C ILE A 42 0.87 6.13 5.09
N ARG A 43 1.91 5.56 5.70
CA ARG A 43 1.75 4.72 6.89
C ARG A 43 1.14 5.48 8.07
N PHE A 44 1.55 6.73 8.33
CA PHE A 44 0.95 7.54 9.40
C PHE A 44 -0.52 7.85 9.10
N SER A 45 -0.87 8.15 7.86
CA SER A 45 -2.26 8.26 7.42
C SER A 45 -3.05 6.99 7.75
N ALA A 46 -2.52 5.82 7.39
CA ALA A 46 -3.14 4.52 7.68
C ALA A 46 -3.27 4.21 9.19
N GLN A 47 -2.29 4.60 10.00
CA GLN A 47 -2.29 4.33 11.43
C GLN A 47 -3.24 5.24 12.22
N LEU A 48 -3.39 6.49 11.78
CA LEU A 48 -4.15 7.52 12.49
C LEU A 48 -5.55 7.76 11.87
N GLY A 49 -5.79 7.29 10.65
CA GLY A 49 -6.99 7.63 9.88
C GLY A 49 -7.04 9.11 9.52
N TYR A 50 -5.88 9.71 9.25
CA TYR A 50 -5.73 11.12 8.90
C TYR A 50 -5.49 11.27 7.40
N GLU A 51 -6.01 12.35 6.81
CA GLU A 51 -5.76 12.70 5.41
C GLU A 51 -4.34 13.25 5.21
N ILE A 52 -3.78 13.05 4.02
CA ILE A 52 -2.49 13.65 3.66
C ILE A 52 -2.76 15.05 3.10
N HIS A 53 -2.05 16.06 3.62
CA HIS A 53 -2.17 17.45 3.15
C HIS A 53 -1.80 17.56 1.67
N GLU A 54 -2.50 18.41 0.92
CA GLU A 54 -2.38 18.54 -0.55
C GLU A 54 -0.95 18.79 -1.05
N ASP A 55 -0.18 19.67 -0.41
CA ASP A 55 1.22 19.92 -0.79
C ASP A 55 2.11 18.69 -0.55
N THR A 56 1.83 17.94 0.52
CA THR A 56 2.54 16.69 0.83
C THR A 56 2.20 15.62 -0.18
N GLU A 57 0.92 15.49 -0.55
CA GLU A 57 0.45 14.56 -1.58
C GLU A 57 1.05 14.89 -2.96
N ALA A 58 1.05 16.17 -3.35
CA ALA A 58 1.65 16.60 -4.61
C ALA A 58 3.14 16.25 -4.71
N ALA A 59 3.88 16.45 -3.62
CA ALA A 59 5.29 16.07 -3.54
C ALA A 59 5.48 14.54 -3.58
N ILE A 60 4.60 13.76 -2.94
CA ILE A 60 4.61 12.28 -3.03
C ILE A 60 4.44 11.85 -4.47
N ARG A 61 3.42 12.34 -5.18
CA ARG A 61 3.18 12.02 -6.60
C ARG A 61 4.40 12.30 -7.47
N LYS A 62 5.04 13.44 -7.26
CA LYS A 62 6.23 13.86 -8.01
C LYS A 62 7.45 12.98 -7.72
N LEU A 63 7.66 12.60 -6.47
CA LEU A 63 8.87 11.96 -6.00
C LEU A 63 8.74 10.45 -5.74
N ALA A 64 7.55 9.85 -5.92
CA ALA A 64 7.34 8.40 -5.79
C ALA A 64 8.40 7.57 -6.56
N PRO A 65 8.81 7.92 -7.79
CA PRO A 65 9.85 7.16 -8.49
C PRO A 65 11.18 7.06 -7.75
N THR A 66 11.50 7.99 -6.85
CA THR A 66 12.75 7.96 -6.07
C THR A 66 12.80 6.84 -5.04
N LEU A 67 11.66 6.21 -4.72
CA LEU A 67 11.60 5.02 -3.87
C LEU A 67 12.42 3.85 -4.41
N GLN A 68 12.72 3.81 -5.71
CA GLN A 68 13.63 2.82 -6.31
C GLN A 68 15.03 2.81 -5.67
N LYS A 69 15.43 3.91 -5.02
CA LYS A 69 16.72 4.05 -4.33
C LYS A 69 16.70 3.51 -2.90
N ILE A 70 15.53 3.18 -2.38
CA ILE A 70 15.36 2.70 -1.00
C ILE A 70 15.47 1.18 -0.98
N SER A 71 16.17 0.64 0.02
CA SER A 71 16.31 -0.81 0.16
C SER A 71 14.96 -1.50 0.41
N ALA A 72 14.83 -2.72 -0.09
CA ALA A 72 13.60 -3.49 0.01
C ALA A 72 13.20 -3.76 1.47
N GLU A 73 14.17 -3.93 2.36
CA GLU A 73 13.95 -4.16 3.79
C GLU A 73 13.29 -2.93 4.45
N ARG A 74 13.73 -1.72 4.08
CA ARG A 74 13.13 -0.48 4.61
C ARG A 74 11.70 -0.30 4.09
N ILE A 75 11.46 -0.59 2.80
CA ILE A 75 10.12 -0.57 2.20
C ILE A 75 9.22 -1.61 2.88
N GLN A 76 9.70 -2.85 3.05
CA GLN A 76 8.98 -3.94 3.71
C GLN A 76 8.48 -3.53 5.10
N VAL A 77 9.34 -2.89 5.91
CA VAL A 77 8.97 -2.47 7.28
C VAL A 77 7.82 -1.45 7.25
N GLU A 78 7.87 -0.45 6.38
CA GLU A 78 6.82 0.56 6.31
C GLU A 78 5.53 -0.01 5.70
N LEU A 79 5.62 -0.84 4.66
CA LEU A 79 4.47 -1.53 4.06
C LEU A 79 3.79 -2.45 5.07
N THR A 80 4.57 -3.23 5.84
CA THR A 80 4.01 -4.10 6.89
C THR A 80 3.23 -3.28 7.92
N LYS A 81 3.79 -2.17 8.41
CA LYS A 81 3.11 -1.30 9.38
C LYS A 81 1.83 -0.65 8.81
N LEU A 82 1.80 -0.36 7.51
CA LEU A 82 0.61 0.11 6.81
C LEU A 82 -0.44 -0.99 6.81
N LEU A 83 -0.10 -2.20 6.37
CA LEU A 83 -1.04 -3.31 6.22
C LEU A 83 -1.65 -3.77 7.56
N ILE A 84 -0.89 -3.75 8.65
CA ILE A 84 -1.40 -4.13 9.99
C ILE A 84 -2.04 -2.96 10.74
N SER A 85 -2.17 -1.79 10.12
CA SER A 85 -2.83 -0.63 10.69
C SER A 85 -4.36 -0.80 10.73
N PRO A 86 -5.09 0.09 11.42
CA PRO A 86 -6.56 0.14 11.37
C PRO A 86 -7.14 0.44 9.99
N HIS A 87 -6.37 1.11 9.12
CA HIS A 87 -6.81 1.54 7.78
C HIS A 87 -5.87 1.00 6.68
N PRO A 88 -5.83 -0.33 6.44
CA PRO A 88 -4.97 -0.94 5.41
C PRO A 88 -5.40 -0.54 3.99
N ASP A 89 -6.64 -0.12 3.81
CA ASP A 89 -7.21 0.42 2.57
C ASP A 89 -6.57 1.75 2.12
N THR A 90 -5.81 2.43 2.97
CA THR A 90 -4.90 3.54 2.60
C THR A 90 -3.87 3.12 1.53
N LEU A 91 -3.69 1.81 1.29
CA LEU A 91 -2.95 1.31 0.12
C LEU A 91 -3.53 1.81 -1.21
N ARG A 92 -4.82 2.16 -1.26
CA ARG A 92 -5.43 2.87 -2.38
C ARG A 92 -4.78 4.22 -2.62
N ASP A 93 -4.60 5.02 -1.57
CA ASP A 93 -3.97 6.35 -1.70
C ASP A 93 -2.53 6.20 -2.22
N ALA A 94 -1.83 5.15 -1.77
CA ALA A 94 -0.51 4.81 -2.31
C ALA A 94 -0.54 4.47 -3.81
N TYR A 95 -1.60 3.78 -4.28
CA TYR A 95 -1.83 3.52 -5.70
C TYR A 95 -2.13 4.81 -6.45
N ASP A 96 -3.06 5.62 -5.98
CA ASP A 96 -3.46 6.87 -6.61
C ASP A 96 -2.30 7.88 -6.71
N MET A 97 -1.36 7.83 -5.76
CA MET A 97 -0.14 8.63 -5.75
C MET A 97 1.02 8.00 -6.54
N GLY A 98 0.84 6.82 -7.15
CA GLY A 98 1.86 6.14 -7.96
C GLY A 98 2.98 5.48 -7.16
N VAL A 99 2.79 5.31 -5.85
CA VAL A 99 3.78 4.69 -4.95
C VAL A 99 3.81 3.18 -5.14
N THR A 100 2.65 2.53 -5.26
CA THR A 100 2.56 1.07 -5.49
C THR A 100 3.22 0.66 -6.79
N LYS A 101 3.17 1.48 -7.82
CA LYS A 101 3.85 1.24 -9.10
C LYS A 101 5.36 0.98 -8.94
N VAL A 102 5.96 1.52 -7.89
CA VAL A 102 7.38 1.36 -7.60
C VAL A 102 7.64 0.18 -6.67
N ILE A 103 6.83 0.04 -5.62
CA ILE A 103 7.10 -0.94 -4.55
C ILE A 103 6.38 -2.28 -4.75
N LEU A 104 5.22 -2.26 -5.41
CA LEU A 104 4.35 -3.43 -5.62
C LEU A 104 3.53 -3.28 -6.91
N PRO A 105 4.18 -3.23 -8.10
CA PRO A 105 3.49 -2.99 -9.38
C PRO A 105 2.44 -4.06 -9.72
N GLU A 106 2.55 -5.23 -9.14
CA GLU A 106 1.55 -6.30 -9.30
C GLU A 106 0.19 -5.88 -8.69
N PHE A 107 0.19 -5.05 -7.64
CA PHE A 107 -1.05 -4.50 -7.08
C PHE A 107 -1.71 -3.50 -8.06
N ASP A 108 -0.91 -2.71 -8.79
CA ASP A 108 -1.45 -1.83 -9.84
C ASP A 108 -2.17 -2.65 -10.91
N ALA A 109 -1.59 -3.80 -11.33
CA ALA A 109 -2.26 -4.70 -12.26
C ALA A 109 -3.59 -5.25 -11.70
N MET A 110 -3.68 -5.52 -10.39
CA MET A 110 -4.96 -5.90 -9.77
C MET A 110 -5.98 -4.76 -9.80
N MET A 111 -5.57 -3.52 -9.55
CA MET A 111 -6.44 -2.34 -9.60
C MET A 111 -6.98 -2.07 -11.02
N GLU A 112 -6.23 -2.44 -12.04
CA GLU A 112 -6.61 -2.29 -13.45
C GLU A 112 -7.41 -3.51 -13.99
N THR A 113 -7.49 -4.62 -13.24
CA THR A 113 -8.15 -5.85 -13.68
C THR A 113 -9.63 -5.87 -13.34
N PRO A 114 -10.54 -5.83 -14.33
CA PRO A 114 -11.98 -5.89 -14.07
C PRO A 114 -12.41 -7.30 -13.64
N GLN A 115 -13.37 -7.35 -12.70
CA GLN A 115 -14.11 -8.58 -12.38
C GLN A 115 -15.57 -8.41 -12.80
N LYS A 116 -15.87 -8.70 -14.07
CA LYS A 116 -17.24 -8.66 -14.60
C LYS A 116 -17.93 -10.01 -14.39
N HIS A 117 -18.44 -10.22 -13.20
CA HIS A 117 -19.30 -11.34 -12.87
C HIS A 117 -20.55 -10.83 -12.13
N LYS A 118 -21.68 -11.54 -12.23
CA LYS A 118 -22.98 -11.13 -11.63
C LYS A 118 -22.91 -10.81 -10.12
N HIS A 119 -21.85 -11.24 -9.44
CA HIS A 119 -21.66 -11.08 -8.00
C HIS A 119 -20.50 -10.14 -7.60
N HIS A 120 -19.76 -9.59 -8.56
CA HIS A 120 -18.62 -8.71 -8.26
C HIS A 120 -18.86 -7.30 -8.77
N LYS A 121 -18.87 -6.33 -7.81
CA LYS A 121 -19.00 -4.89 -8.08
C LYS A 121 -17.66 -4.19 -8.23
N TYR A 122 -16.56 -4.84 -7.83
CA TYR A 122 -15.23 -4.27 -7.68
C TYR A 122 -14.26 -4.91 -8.67
N ASN A 123 -13.21 -4.18 -9.07
CA ASN A 123 -12.04 -4.78 -9.70
C ASN A 123 -11.28 -5.67 -8.69
N VAL A 124 -10.24 -6.39 -9.14
CA VAL A 124 -9.48 -7.32 -8.28
C VAL A 124 -8.81 -6.60 -7.11
N GLY A 125 -8.23 -5.42 -7.34
CA GLY A 125 -7.56 -4.64 -6.30
C GLY A 125 -8.54 -4.10 -5.27
N GLU A 126 -9.68 -3.54 -5.71
CA GLU A 126 -10.73 -3.06 -4.81
C GLU A 126 -11.29 -4.17 -3.93
N HIS A 127 -11.53 -5.35 -4.52
CA HIS A 127 -11.95 -6.53 -3.77
C HIS A 127 -10.95 -6.85 -2.66
N THR A 128 -9.66 -6.84 -2.99
CA THR A 128 -8.58 -7.11 -2.04
C THR A 128 -8.51 -6.07 -0.92
N LEU A 129 -8.68 -4.77 -1.23
CA LEU A 129 -8.72 -3.72 -0.21
C LEU A 129 -9.89 -3.90 0.77
N HIS A 130 -11.08 -4.22 0.26
CA HIS A 130 -12.22 -4.53 1.12
C HIS A 130 -11.97 -5.74 2.02
N ALA A 131 -11.39 -6.81 1.46
CA ALA A 131 -11.07 -8.01 2.24
C ALA A 131 -10.00 -7.73 3.33
N LEU A 132 -9.03 -6.86 3.05
CA LEU A 132 -8.03 -6.45 4.04
C LEU A 132 -8.64 -5.78 5.28
N ILE A 133 -9.68 -4.99 5.15
CA ILE A 133 -10.34 -4.32 6.29
C ILE A 133 -10.97 -5.35 7.23
N GLU A 134 -11.56 -6.40 6.68
CA GLU A 134 -12.37 -7.38 7.40
C GLU A 134 -11.55 -8.41 8.20
N ILE A 135 -10.24 -8.57 7.93
CA ILE A 135 -9.42 -9.59 8.58
C ILE A 135 -8.57 -9.01 9.73
N ALA A 136 -8.12 -9.90 10.63
CA ALA A 136 -7.26 -9.52 11.76
C ALA A 136 -5.96 -8.84 11.29
N PRO A 137 -5.44 -7.85 12.06
CA PRO A 137 -4.24 -7.09 11.71
C PRO A 137 -2.95 -7.88 12.02
N GLU A 138 -2.86 -9.11 11.54
CA GLU A 138 -1.69 -9.98 11.69
C GLU A 138 -0.87 -9.98 10.39
N LYS A 139 0.46 -9.85 10.52
CA LYS A 139 1.38 -9.70 9.38
C LYS A 139 1.13 -10.76 8.30
N ASN A 140 1.21 -12.03 8.64
CA ASN A 140 1.12 -13.11 7.65
C ASN A 140 -0.27 -13.17 7.00
N LEU A 141 -1.32 -12.99 7.80
CA LEU A 141 -2.70 -12.98 7.31
C LEU A 141 -2.96 -11.80 6.36
N ARG A 142 -2.47 -10.60 6.70
CA ARG A 142 -2.59 -9.40 5.84
C ARG A 142 -1.85 -9.56 4.52
N TYR A 143 -0.64 -10.17 4.52
CA TYR A 143 0.07 -10.46 3.28
C TYR A 143 -0.57 -11.59 2.47
N ALA A 144 -1.07 -12.65 3.11
CA ALA A 144 -1.83 -13.68 2.43
C ALA A 144 -3.07 -13.09 1.74
N MET A 145 -3.80 -12.23 2.43
CA MET A 145 -4.96 -11.53 1.85
C MET A 145 -4.57 -10.55 0.75
N LEU A 146 -3.49 -9.78 0.90
CA LEU A 146 -3.01 -8.87 -0.15
C LEU A 146 -2.66 -9.62 -1.44
N LEU A 147 -2.12 -10.84 -1.31
CA LEU A 147 -1.57 -11.61 -2.43
C LEU A 147 -2.49 -12.74 -2.93
N HIS A 148 -3.65 -13.00 -2.29
CA HIS A 148 -4.51 -14.15 -2.62
C HIS A 148 -4.98 -14.16 -4.07
N ASP A 149 -5.24 -13.00 -4.64
CA ASP A 149 -5.75 -12.81 -6.01
C ASP A 149 -4.69 -12.23 -6.98
N ILE A 150 -3.42 -12.19 -6.57
CA ILE A 150 -2.33 -11.55 -7.33
C ILE A 150 -2.10 -12.20 -8.71
N GLY A 151 -2.51 -13.45 -8.89
CA GLY A 151 -2.42 -14.18 -10.17
C GLY A 151 -3.56 -13.90 -11.14
N LYS A 152 -4.63 -13.22 -10.72
CA LYS A 152 -5.80 -12.95 -11.57
C LYS A 152 -5.48 -12.12 -12.81
N PRO A 153 -4.68 -11.03 -12.72
CA PRO A 153 -4.33 -10.25 -13.90
C PRO A 153 -3.67 -11.07 -15.02
N GLU A 154 -2.77 -12.01 -14.66
CA GLU A 154 -2.04 -12.84 -15.63
C GLU A 154 -2.91 -13.98 -16.22
N THR A 155 -4.03 -14.30 -15.57
CA THR A 155 -4.92 -15.43 -15.99
C THR A 155 -6.28 -14.95 -16.49
N LEU A 156 -6.44 -13.64 -16.67
CA LEU A 156 -7.68 -13.05 -17.16
C LEU A 156 -8.02 -13.56 -18.57
N THR A 157 -9.19 -14.12 -18.72
CA THR A 157 -9.84 -14.37 -20.01
C THR A 157 -11.24 -13.74 -20.01
N VAL A 158 -11.72 -13.38 -21.19
CA VAL A 158 -13.03 -12.73 -21.35
C VAL A 158 -13.81 -13.47 -22.39
N ASP A 159 -15.02 -13.92 -22.06
CA ASP A 159 -15.95 -14.58 -22.99
C ASP A 159 -16.62 -13.58 -23.95
N GLU A 160 -17.32 -14.08 -24.96
CA GLU A 160 -18.04 -13.28 -25.96
C GLU A 160 -19.10 -12.36 -25.34
N ASP A 161 -19.69 -12.75 -24.21
CA ASP A 161 -20.66 -11.94 -23.43
C ASP A 161 -20.02 -10.91 -22.49
N GLY A 162 -18.68 -10.88 -22.44
CA GLY A 162 -17.91 -9.96 -21.60
C GLY A 162 -17.70 -10.47 -20.15
N THR A 163 -18.06 -11.72 -19.85
CA THR A 163 -17.79 -12.35 -18.55
C THR A 163 -16.30 -12.63 -18.39
N THR A 164 -15.74 -12.32 -17.22
CA THR A 164 -14.32 -12.54 -16.92
C THR A 164 -14.10 -13.85 -16.17
N HIS A 165 -13.02 -14.55 -16.54
CA HIS A 165 -12.57 -15.79 -15.89
C HIS A 165 -11.09 -15.70 -15.53
N PHE A 166 -10.67 -16.49 -14.52
CA PHE A 166 -9.31 -16.45 -13.97
C PHE A 166 -8.81 -17.88 -13.71
N HIS A 167 -8.86 -18.74 -14.75
CA HIS A 167 -8.49 -20.14 -14.60
C HIS A 167 -7.02 -20.32 -14.25
N GLY A 168 -6.76 -21.08 -13.17
CA GLY A 168 -5.40 -21.37 -12.72
C GLY A 168 -4.73 -20.24 -11.92
N HIS A 169 -5.44 -19.13 -11.59
CA HIS A 169 -4.87 -18.04 -10.84
C HIS A 169 -4.26 -18.42 -9.48
N PRO A 170 -4.72 -19.49 -8.74
CA PRO A 170 -4.07 -19.82 -7.48
C PRO A 170 -2.62 -20.31 -7.67
N ALA A 171 -2.35 -21.14 -8.67
CA ALA A 171 -1.01 -21.64 -8.93
C ALA A 171 -0.06 -20.53 -9.44
N VAL A 172 -0.55 -19.67 -10.34
CA VAL A 172 0.19 -18.48 -10.80
C VAL A 172 0.41 -17.51 -9.64
N GLY A 173 -0.62 -17.28 -8.83
CA GLY A 173 -0.58 -16.41 -7.66
C GLY A 173 0.42 -16.85 -6.60
N GLU A 174 0.51 -18.15 -6.30
CA GLU A 174 1.51 -18.70 -5.37
C GLU A 174 2.93 -18.37 -5.83
N GLU A 175 3.25 -18.59 -7.10
CA GLU A 175 4.59 -18.28 -7.63
C GLU A 175 4.87 -16.77 -7.60
N MET A 176 3.90 -15.95 -7.99
CA MET A 176 4.02 -14.49 -7.94
C MET A 176 4.21 -14.00 -6.51
N ALA A 177 3.40 -14.47 -5.55
CA ALA A 177 3.51 -14.12 -4.14
C ALA A 177 4.90 -14.46 -3.58
N ARG A 178 5.42 -15.64 -3.90
CA ARG A 178 6.77 -16.08 -3.52
C ARG A 178 7.85 -15.16 -4.07
N ARG A 179 7.76 -14.73 -5.33
CA ARG A 179 8.69 -13.77 -5.94
C ARG A 179 8.60 -12.39 -5.27
N ILE A 180 7.40 -11.91 -5.01
CA ILE A 180 7.15 -10.61 -4.37
C ILE A 180 7.74 -10.58 -2.96
N LEU A 181 7.44 -11.58 -2.14
CA LEU A 181 7.93 -11.65 -0.76
C LEU A 181 9.45 -11.73 -0.70
N ARG A 182 10.09 -12.53 -1.59
CA ARG A 182 11.54 -12.57 -1.70
C ARG A 182 12.15 -11.23 -2.18
N ARG A 183 11.53 -10.58 -3.15
CA ARG A 183 11.93 -9.23 -3.59
C ARG A 183 11.86 -8.22 -2.45
N LEU A 184 10.85 -8.30 -1.61
CA LEU A 184 10.67 -7.49 -0.41
C LEU A 184 11.51 -7.96 0.78
N ARG A 185 12.37 -8.99 0.62
CA ARG A 185 13.29 -9.49 1.64
C ARG A 185 12.61 -10.08 2.88
N PHE A 186 11.47 -10.73 2.71
CA PHE A 186 10.88 -11.54 3.78
C PHE A 186 11.73 -12.79 4.06
N ASP A 187 11.70 -13.23 5.32
CA ASP A 187 12.29 -14.49 5.75
C ASP A 187 11.55 -15.70 5.15
N ASN A 188 12.25 -16.85 5.10
CA ASN A 188 11.71 -18.05 4.48
C ASN A 188 10.45 -18.59 5.18
N ASP A 189 10.35 -18.42 6.51
CA ASP A 189 9.21 -18.89 7.28
C ASP A 189 7.97 -18.07 6.94
N THR A 190 8.10 -16.74 6.85
CA THR A 190 7.03 -15.86 6.37
C THR A 190 6.61 -16.21 4.94
N VAL A 191 7.57 -16.45 4.04
CA VAL A 191 7.25 -16.85 2.65
C VAL A 191 6.47 -18.17 2.64
N ALA A 192 6.89 -19.18 3.39
CA ALA A 192 6.23 -20.48 3.43
C ALA A 192 4.81 -20.45 4.03
N VAL A 193 4.56 -19.53 4.97
CA VAL A 193 3.22 -19.39 5.61
C VAL A 193 2.25 -18.61 4.74
N VAL A 194 2.74 -17.64 3.97
CA VAL A 194 1.90 -16.75 3.15
C VAL A 194 1.57 -17.36 1.79
N THR A 195 2.45 -18.23 1.25
CA THR A 195 2.29 -18.88 -0.06
C THR A 195 1.92 -20.34 0.06
#